data_14f4a8b13742bf0d7304160737a458bb
#
_entry.id   14f4a8b13742bf0d7304160737a458bb
#
_cell.length_a   1.000
_cell.length_b   1.000
_cell.length_c   1.000
_cell.angle_alpha   90.00
_cell.angle_beta   90.00
_cell.angle_gamma   90.00
#
_symmetry.space_group_name_H-M   'P 1'
#
loop_
_entity.id
_entity.type
_entity.pdbx_description
1 polymer ?
#
loop_
_entity_poly.entity_id
_entity_poly.type
_entity_poly.pdbx_seq_one_letter_code
_entity_poly.pdbx_strand_id
1 'polypeptide(L)' 'MKNAGILTIGDEILQGHTVDLNSNHISRELTIRNINVTIQLTVPDVKSKIEEKIHKFIIKDYDYIFITGGL' A
#
# COMPACT_ATOMS: atom_id res chain seq x y z
N MET A 1 4.31 3.71 -18.96
CA MET A 1 4.88 3.44 -17.63
C MET A 1 3.89 2.63 -16.81
N LYS A 2 4.36 1.62 -16.11
CA LYS A 2 3.51 0.81 -15.25
C LYS A 2 3.22 1.53 -13.93
N ASN A 3 2.02 1.32 -13.40
CA ASN A 3 1.55 1.95 -12.17
C ASN A 3 1.43 0.93 -11.05
N ALA A 4 1.73 1.37 -9.84
CA ALA A 4 1.62 0.55 -8.63
C ALA A 4 0.86 1.27 -7.53
N GLY A 5 0.13 0.50 -6.74
CA GLY A 5 -0.48 0.94 -5.50
C GLY A 5 0.11 0.18 -4.33
N ILE A 6 0.26 0.83 -3.19
CA ILE A 6 0.77 0.22 -1.97
C ILE A 6 -0.28 0.34 -0.88
N LEU A 7 -0.61 -0.77 -0.25
CA LEU A 7 -1.54 -0.84 0.86
C LEU A 7 -0.80 -1.34 2.10
N THR A 8 -0.79 -0.53 3.15
CA THR A 8 -0.21 -0.92 4.42
C THR A 8 -1.31 -1.21 5.42
N ILE A 9 -1.18 -2.35 6.12
CA ILE A 9 -2.13 -2.75 7.15
C ILE A 9 -1.47 -2.54 8.50
N GLY A 10 -1.98 -1.61 9.32
CA GLY A 10 -1.36 -1.36 10.61
C GLY A 10 -2.09 -0.31 11.42
N ASP A 11 -2.69 -0.72 12.53
CA ASP A 11 -3.31 0.21 13.47
C ASP A 11 -2.28 1.14 14.10
N GLU A 12 -1.09 0.64 14.40
CA GLU A 12 0.00 1.39 15.02
C GLU A 12 0.49 2.53 14.12
N ILE A 13 0.41 2.35 12.82
CA ILE A 13 0.80 3.38 11.86
C ILE A 13 -0.26 4.49 11.83
N LEU A 14 -1.53 4.11 11.79
CA LEU A 14 -2.63 5.06 11.82
C LEU A 14 -2.66 5.87 13.12
N GLN A 15 -2.28 5.25 14.23
CA GLN A 15 -2.25 5.89 15.53
C GLN A 15 -1.00 6.73 15.76
N GLY A 16 -0.07 6.72 14.81
CA GLY A 16 1.17 7.49 14.93
C GLY A 16 2.23 6.86 15.83
N HIS A 17 2.06 5.59 16.21
CA HIS A 17 3.02 4.90 17.07
C HIS A 17 4.24 4.39 16.30
N THR A 18 4.11 4.19 14.99
CA THR A 18 5.16 3.64 14.15
C THR A 18 5.13 4.33 12.79
N VAL A 19 6.32 4.59 12.24
CA VAL A 19 6.45 5.14 10.89
C VAL A 19 6.45 3.99 9.89
N ASP A 20 5.77 4.18 8.77
CA ASP A 20 5.69 3.18 7.71
C ASP A 20 6.96 3.20 6.86
N LEU A 21 8.00 2.51 7.32
CA LEU A 21 9.26 2.41 6.59
C LEU A 21 9.17 1.42 5.44
N ASN A 22 8.27 0.45 5.51
CA ASN A 22 8.14 -0.58 4.48
C ASN A 22 7.62 0.00 3.17
N SER A 23 6.55 0.79 3.21
CA SER A 23 6.04 1.39 1.97
C SER A 23 6.99 2.43 1.40
N ASN A 24 7.74 3.13 2.25
CA ASN A 24 8.78 4.04 1.78
C ASN A 24 9.87 3.27 1.00
N HIS A 25 10.35 2.17 1.56
CA HIS A 25 11.35 1.34 0.90
C HIS A 25 10.83 0.77 -0.43
N ILE A 26 9.61 0.24 -0.42
CA ILE A 26 9.00 -0.31 -1.63
C ILE A 26 8.87 0.77 -2.71
N SER A 27 8.42 1.95 -2.34
CA SER A 27 8.27 3.07 -3.28
C SER A 27 9.58 3.44 -3.94
N ARG A 28 10.66 3.50 -3.16
CA ARG A 28 11.99 3.84 -3.69
C ARG A 28 12.49 2.78 -4.66
N GLU A 29 12.32 1.50 -4.31
CA GLU A 29 12.74 0.39 -5.17
C GLU A 29 11.95 0.35 -6.47
N LEU A 30 10.65 0.62 -6.41
CA LEU A 30 9.82 0.67 -7.61
C LEU A 30 10.19 1.85 -8.51
N THR A 31 10.45 3.00 -7.91
CA THR A 31 10.84 4.20 -8.67
C THR A 31 12.14 3.97 -9.43
N ILE A 32 13.12 3.32 -8.81
CA ILE A 32 14.38 2.97 -9.46
C ILE A 32 14.14 2.08 -10.69
N ARG A 33 13.10 1.25 -10.66
CA ARG A 33 12.75 0.34 -11.75
C ARG A 33 11.74 0.94 -12.73
N ASN A 34 11.53 2.24 -12.69
CA ASN A 34 10.60 2.97 -13.56
C ASN A 34 9.15 2.52 -13.41
N ILE A 35 8.77 2.08 -12.21
CA ILE A 35 7.38 1.79 -11.87
C ILE A 35 6.85 2.98 -11.08
N ASN A 36 5.74 3.54 -11.54
CA ASN A 36 5.18 4.75 -10.95
C ASN A 36 4.25 4.41 -9.79
N VAL A 37 4.65 4.78 -8.57
CA VAL A 37 3.77 4.60 -7.39
C VAL A 37 2.81 5.78 -7.34
N THR A 38 1.55 5.52 -7.60
CA THR A 38 0.54 6.58 -7.67
C THR A 38 -0.31 6.68 -6.41
N ILE A 39 -0.29 5.69 -5.56
CA ILE A 39 -1.06 5.72 -4.32
C ILE A 39 -0.38 4.88 -3.23
N GLN A 40 -0.39 5.42 -2.03
CA GLN A 40 -0.02 4.71 -0.80
C GLN A 40 -1.13 4.94 0.21
N LEU A 41 -1.70 3.87 0.73
CA LEU A 41 -2.77 3.94 1.72
C LEU A 41 -2.43 3.08 2.92
N THR A 42 -2.86 3.54 4.10
CA THR A 42 -2.80 2.75 5.32
C THR A 42 -4.21 2.47 5.80
N VAL A 43 -4.48 1.22 6.18
CA VAL A 43 -5.78 0.80 6.68
C VAL A 43 -5.62 0.13 8.04
N PRO A 44 -6.66 0.17 8.89
CA PRO A 44 -6.64 -0.59 10.12
C PRO A 44 -6.66 -2.09 9.83
N ASP A 45 -6.22 -2.88 10.81
CA ASP A 45 -6.24 -4.34 10.70
C ASP A 45 -7.65 -4.86 10.96
N VAL A 46 -8.55 -4.52 10.05
CA VAL A 46 -9.96 -4.92 10.06
C VAL A 46 -10.27 -5.52 8.69
N LYS A 47 -10.70 -6.76 8.68
CA LYS A 47 -10.91 -7.52 7.43
C LYS A 47 -11.73 -6.76 6.40
N SER A 48 -12.86 -6.19 6.82
CA SER A 48 -13.75 -5.48 5.89
C SER A 48 -13.08 -4.24 5.27
N LYS A 49 -12.24 -3.55 6.03
CA LYS A 49 -11.53 -2.37 5.53
C LYS A 49 -10.42 -2.74 4.56
N ILE A 50 -9.73 -3.84 4.84
CA ILE A 50 -8.70 -4.37 3.95
C ILE A 50 -9.32 -4.79 2.62
N GLU A 51 -10.40 -5.57 2.66
CA GLU A 51 -11.09 -6.03 1.46
C GLU A 51 -11.61 -4.87 0.61
N GLU A 52 -12.18 -3.86 1.25
CA GLU A 52 -12.69 -2.68 0.56
C GLU A 52 -11.60 -1.98 -0.24
N LYS A 53 -10.41 -1.80 0.34
CA LYS A 53 -9.32 -1.10 -0.35
C LYS A 53 -8.68 -1.94 -1.43
N ILE A 54 -8.54 -3.24 -1.20
CA ILE A 54 -8.04 -4.16 -2.25
C ILE A 54 -8.98 -4.14 -3.45
N HIS A 55 -10.28 -4.17 -3.20
CA HIS A 55 -11.28 -4.11 -4.26
C HIS A 55 -11.17 -2.82 -5.08
N LYS A 56 -10.98 -1.69 -4.42
CA LYS A 56 -10.79 -0.40 -5.10
C LYS A 56 -9.53 -0.39 -5.97
N PHE A 57 -8.45 -0.99 -5.48
CA PHE A 57 -7.21 -1.09 -6.25
C PHE A 57 -7.40 -1.94 -7.51
N ILE A 58 -8.13 -3.05 -7.38
CA ILE A 58 -8.41 -3.94 -8.52
C ILE A 58 -9.26 -3.22 -9.57
N ILE A 59 -10.29 -2.49 -9.14
CA ILE A 59 -11.17 -1.75 -10.06
C ILE A 59 -10.39 -0.68 -10.83
N LYS A 60 -9.44 -0.02 -10.17
CA LYS A 60 -8.63 1.02 -10.80
C LYS A 60 -7.55 0.47 -11.72
N ASP A 61 -7.43 -0.84 -11.80
CA ASP A 61 -6.57 -1.53 -12.76
C ASP A 61 -5.10 -1.13 -12.67
N TYR A 62 -4.56 -1.14 -11.44
CA TYR A 62 -3.13 -0.97 -11.26
C TYR A 62 -2.38 -2.17 -11.82
N ASP A 63 -1.22 -1.94 -12.42
CA ASP A 63 -0.37 -3.03 -12.90
C ASP A 63 0.16 -3.89 -11.76
N TYR A 64 0.46 -3.25 -10.62
CA TYR A 64 0.96 -3.93 -9.42
C TYR A 64 0.25 -3.40 -8.19
N ILE A 65 -0.02 -4.29 -7.25
CA ILE A 65 -0.55 -3.95 -5.94
C ILE A 65 0.35 -4.63 -4.90
N PHE A 66 0.94 -3.83 -4.02
CA PHE A 66 1.78 -4.33 -2.95
C PHE A 66 1.06 -4.17 -1.63
N ILE A 67 1.02 -5.24 -0.85
CA ILE A 67 0.36 -5.23 0.45
C ILE A 67 1.40 -5.58 1.50
N THR A 68 1.52 -4.77 2.54
CA THR A 68 2.48 -4.97 3.61
C THR A 68 1.81 -4.80 4.97
N GLY A 69 2.36 -5.45 5.98
CA GLY A 69 1.83 -5.43 7.33
C GLY A 69 0.82 -6.54 7.58
N GLY A 70 0.15 -6.48 8.72
CA GLY A 70 -0.90 -7.43 9.05
C GLY A 70 -0.41 -8.78 9.57
N LEU A 71 0.80 -8.84 10.08
CA LEU A 71 1.36 -10.06 10.68
C LEU A 71 1.06 -10.16 12.17
#